data_30756a64ab6dc5782b30a08c5f5e5065
#
_entry.id   30756a64ab6dc5782b30a08c5f5e5065
#
_cell.length_a   1.000
_cell.length_b   1.000
_cell.length_c   1.000
_cell.angle_alpha   90.00
_cell.angle_beta   90.00
_cell.angle_gamma   90.00
#
_symmetry.space_group_name_H-M   'P 1'
#
loop_
_entity.id
_entity.type
_entity.pdbx_description
1 polymer ?
#
loop_
_entity_poly.entity_id
_entity_poly.type
_entity_poly.pdbx_seq_one_letter_code
_entity_poly.pdbx_strand_id
1 'polypeptide(L)'
;KGEFDPEYDPKTINSRIRQILNIFEKKVYIGYTATPFANIFIHHEKKTKEEGLDLFPKDYIIDLPIPSNHSGLEKIFNIEKVDGDVVEDREIEDNHFFNIVKDNSLYHDDPDCAEGWMPPRHNRYHIPKYEYQKEDEVPIPPSLREAIMSFILTSACRNYRGYVEDGKSMLIHVSKFQDVQHIVFKQVSDFTDTLRARMQAGHYLHDDTISKFEEIWHKNFYIHKDKTEEKMPTWQDLLDHKYSLKFIVNEVCRNIKVLNGKSDDTLDYDNFVNENDFGLHTIIIGGDKLSRGITLEGLSISYFLRSAKMPMYDTLMQMGRWFGYRMGFDDLCRLYTTDNVIRWFFHISVATEELRNTFRIMASQGATPLEFGLKVRTNPNLIITSKTKMRNARKEQTSFSQEVMEIITFMKNEETVHSNFDTTN
;
A
#
# COMPACT_ATOMS: atom_id res chain seq x y z
N LYS A 1 15.25 -7.51 39.26
CA LYS A 1 15.22 -8.97 38.99
C LYS A 1 13.84 -9.25 38.41
N GLY A 2 13.74 -9.36 37.06
CA GLY A 2 12.46 -9.56 36.37
C GLY A 2 11.84 -10.91 36.78
N GLU A 3 10.53 -10.91 37.00
CA GLU A 3 9.78 -12.12 37.32
C GLU A 3 9.65 -13.02 36.07
N PHE A 4 9.74 -14.32 36.33
CA PHE A 4 9.51 -15.35 35.31
C PHE A 4 8.01 -15.44 35.03
N ASP A 5 7.59 -15.27 33.77
CA ASP A 5 6.20 -15.46 33.35
C ASP A 5 6.03 -16.87 32.74
N PRO A 6 5.38 -17.81 33.44
CA PRO A 6 5.23 -19.18 32.95
C PRO A 6 4.31 -19.30 31.74
N GLU A 7 3.50 -18.28 31.44
CA GLU A 7 2.62 -18.26 30.27
C GLU A 7 3.29 -17.61 29.04
N TYR A 8 4.50 -17.08 29.18
CA TYR A 8 5.22 -16.47 28.07
C TYR A 8 5.94 -17.56 27.25
N ASP A 9 5.34 -17.95 26.13
CA ASP A 9 5.93 -18.84 25.14
C ASP A 9 6.41 -18.01 23.94
N PRO A 10 7.72 -17.80 23.76
CA PRO A 10 8.24 -17.10 22.62
C PRO A 10 8.04 -17.92 21.35
N LYS A 11 7.62 -17.25 20.26
CA LYS A 11 7.55 -17.93 18.96
C LYS A 11 8.91 -18.50 18.58
N THR A 12 8.93 -19.66 17.91
CA THR A 12 10.13 -20.43 17.57
C THR A 12 11.28 -19.59 17.01
N ILE A 13 10.98 -18.63 16.09
CA ILE A 13 12.02 -17.76 15.50
C ILE A 13 12.63 -16.83 16.55
N ASN A 14 11.83 -16.17 17.40
CA ASN A 14 12.31 -15.32 18.48
C ASN A 14 13.19 -16.10 19.44
N SER A 15 12.71 -17.28 19.89
CA SER A 15 13.47 -18.19 20.74
C SER A 15 14.83 -18.55 20.14
N ARG A 16 14.89 -18.92 18.86
CA ARG A 16 16.14 -19.28 18.17
C ARG A 16 17.10 -18.11 18.06
N ILE A 17 16.64 -16.91 17.75
CA ILE A 17 17.48 -15.71 17.72
C ILE A 17 18.10 -15.46 19.09
N ARG A 18 17.30 -15.54 20.16
CA ARG A 18 17.78 -15.34 21.54
C ARG A 18 18.77 -16.41 21.95
N GLN A 19 18.53 -17.69 21.62
CA GLN A 19 19.46 -18.79 21.86
C GLN A 19 20.81 -18.55 21.15
N ILE A 20 20.81 -18.13 19.88
CA ILE A 20 22.03 -17.78 19.14
C ILE A 20 22.77 -16.63 19.84
N LEU A 21 22.06 -15.56 20.20
CA LEU A 21 22.66 -14.42 20.89
C LEU A 21 23.28 -14.83 22.23
N ASN A 22 22.72 -15.82 22.94
CA ASN A 22 23.23 -16.27 24.22
C ASN A 22 24.51 -17.12 24.14
N ILE A 23 24.91 -17.57 22.95
CA ILE A 23 26.17 -18.28 22.72
C ILE A 23 27.37 -17.32 22.88
N PHE A 24 27.17 -16.02 22.62
CA PHE A 24 28.26 -15.04 22.59
C PHE A 24 28.27 -14.19 23.85
N GLU A 25 29.46 -13.99 24.46
CA GLU A 25 29.62 -13.08 25.58
C GLU A 25 29.46 -11.63 25.18
N LYS A 26 30.07 -11.22 24.04
CA LYS A 26 29.95 -9.89 23.45
C LYS A 26 29.06 -9.97 22.21
N LYS A 27 27.93 -9.25 22.23
CA LYS A 27 26.93 -9.32 21.18
C LYS A 27 26.21 -7.99 20.98
N VAL A 28 25.82 -7.71 19.74
CA VAL A 28 24.98 -6.60 19.37
C VAL A 28 23.83 -7.16 18.54
N TYR A 29 22.61 -6.74 18.83
CA TYR A 29 21.43 -7.05 18.04
C TYR A 29 20.87 -5.76 17.48
N ILE A 30 20.82 -5.65 16.16
CA ILE A 30 20.26 -4.49 15.45
C ILE A 30 19.12 -4.99 14.57
N GLY A 31 17.91 -4.46 14.81
CA GLY A 31 16.73 -4.76 14.01
C GLY A 31 16.44 -3.64 13.02
N TYR A 32 16.23 -3.98 11.76
CA TYR A 32 15.73 -3.06 10.74
C TYR A 32 14.26 -3.37 10.45
N THR A 33 13.40 -2.36 10.50
CA THR A 33 11.97 -2.52 10.23
C THR A 33 11.36 -1.25 9.64
N ALA A 34 10.42 -1.42 8.71
CA ALA A 34 9.55 -0.35 8.23
C ALA A 34 8.29 -0.18 9.10
N THR A 35 8.02 -1.13 10.02
CA THR A 35 6.81 -1.15 10.86
C THR A 35 7.20 -1.36 12.33
N PRO A 36 7.66 -0.32 13.05
CA PRO A 36 8.22 -0.45 14.39
C PRO A 36 7.19 -0.75 15.49
N PHE A 37 5.88 -0.65 15.19
CA PHE A 37 4.80 -0.75 16.17
C PHE A 37 4.89 -1.98 17.07
N ALA A 38 5.24 -3.14 16.49
CA ALA A 38 5.36 -4.37 17.26
C ALA A 38 6.53 -4.37 18.24
N ASN A 39 7.62 -3.67 17.90
CA ASN A 39 8.86 -3.73 18.65
C ASN A 39 8.83 -2.88 19.93
N ILE A 40 8.11 -1.77 19.89
CA ILE A 40 7.96 -0.88 21.04
C ILE A 40 7.07 -1.46 22.16
N PHE A 41 6.26 -2.48 21.86
CA PHE A 41 5.42 -3.18 22.83
C PHE A 41 6.08 -4.45 23.42
N ILE A 42 7.31 -4.78 23.03
CA ILE A 42 8.07 -5.88 23.63
C ILE A 42 8.36 -5.52 25.09
N HIS A 43 8.14 -6.45 26.00
CA HIS A 43 8.37 -6.20 27.41
C HIS A 43 9.87 -6.28 27.75
N HIS A 44 10.45 -5.19 28.23
CA HIS A 44 11.87 -5.07 28.49
C HIS A 44 12.38 -5.91 29.68
N GLU A 45 11.51 -6.28 30.64
CA GLU A 45 11.87 -7.05 31.83
C GLU A 45 11.57 -8.54 31.75
N LYS A 46 10.72 -8.96 30.79
CA LYS A 46 10.36 -10.38 30.68
C LYS A 46 11.52 -11.21 30.17
N LYS A 47 11.80 -12.27 30.89
CA LYS A 47 12.81 -13.25 30.52
C LYS A 47 12.28 -14.66 30.70
N THR A 48 12.76 -15.58 29.87
CA THR A 48 12.59 -17.02 30.05
C THR A 48 13.82 -17.62 30.69
N LYS A 49 13.71 -18.83 31.24
CA LYS A 49 14.85 -19.55 31.79
C LYS A 49 15.90 -19.89 30.73
N GLU A 50 15.42 -20.22 29.53
CA GLU A 50 16.25 -20.76 28.44
C GLU A 50 16.82 -19.67 27.55
N GLU A 51 16.05 -18.62 27.22
CA GLU A 51 16.44 -17.61 26.25
C GLU A 51 16.85 -16.25 26.85
N GLY A 52 16.64 -16.04 28.13
CA GLY A 52 16.95 -14.77 28.78
C GLY A 52 15.94 -13.66 28.45
N LEU A 53 16.41 -12.39 28.38
CA LEU A 53 15.55 -11.23 28.07
C LEU A 53 15.05 -11.24 26.64
N ASP A 54 13.87 -10.66 26.42
CA ASP A 54 13.32 -10.47 25.07
C ASP A 54 14.06 -9.37 24.28
N LEU A 55 13.80 -9.31 22.97
CA LEU A 55 14.51 -8.45 22.01
C LEU A 55 13.93 -7.02 21.97
N PHE A 56 13.74 -6.41 23.13
CA PHE A 56 13.33 -5.01 23.20
C PHE A 56 14.50 -4.10 22.75
N PRO A 57 14.29 -3.08 21.94
CA PRO A 57 15.30 -2.13 21.50
C PRO A 57 15.66 -1.15 22.65
N LYS A 58 16.41 -1.61 23.64
CA LYS A 58 16.63 -0.92 24.92
C LYS A 58 17.60 0.25 24.83
N ASP A 59 18.56 0.19 23.91
CA ASP A 59 19.68 1.12 23.88
C ASP A 59 19.41 2.32 22.97
N TYR A 60 18.79 2.09 21.79
CA TYR A 60 18.44 3.16 20.85
C TYR A 60 17.38 2.72 19.84
N ILE A 61 16.66 3.70 19.32
CA ILE A 61 15.85 3.61 18.10
C ILE A 61 16.25 4.78 17.21
N ILE A 62 16.62 4.50 15.95
CA ILE A 62 17.00 5.52 14.98
C ILE A 62 15.95 5.57 13.89
N ASP A 63 15.34 6.74 13.69
CA ASP A 63 14.48 7.04 12.55
C ASP A 63 15.35 7.47 11.37
N LEU A 64 15.36 6.65 10.31
CA LEU A 64 16.10 6.98 9.10
C LEU A 64 15.34 8.03 8.28
N PRO A 65 16.03 9.03 7.69
CA PRO A 65 15.40 10.02 6.85
C PRO A 65 14.76 9.35 5.61
N ILE A 66 13.59 9.85 5.20
CA ILE A 66 12.93 9.39 3.98
C ILE A 66 13.66 10.00 2.78
N PRO A 67 14.15 9.19 1.82
CA PRO A 67 14.70 9.71 0.59
C PRO A 67 13.64 10.47 -0.23
N SER A 68 14.02 11.56 -0.88
CA SER A 68 13.11 12.43 -1.66
C SER A 68 12.41 11.71 -2.82
N ASN A 69 13.05 10.68 -3.38
CA ASN A 69 12.54 9.85 -4.48
C ASN A 69 11.71 8.64 -4.02
N HIS A 70 11.40 8.54 -2.72
CA HIS A 70 10.59 7.46 -2.17
C HIS A 70 9.12 7.90 -2.04
N SER A 71 8.21 7.21 -2.71
CA SER A 71 6.76 7.40 -2.57
C SER A 71 6.26 6.65 -1.33
N GLY A 72 6.39 7.32 -0.18
CA GLY A 72 5.98 6.81 1.13
C GLY A 72 4.62 7.33 1.57
N LEU A 73 4.28 7.06 2.83
CA LEU A 73 3.02 7.48 3.46
C LEU A 73 2.81 9.00 3.38
N GLU A 74 3.83 9.77 3.74
CA GLU A 74 3.79 11.23 3.78
C GLU A 74 3.44 11.83 2.40
N LYS A 75 4.12 11.35 1.33
CA LYS A 75 3.87 11.80 -0.04
C LYS A 75 2.50 11.37 -0.57
N ILE A 76 2.13 10.11 -0.37
CA ILE A 76 0.88 9.54 -0.91
C ILE A 76 -0.34 10.14 -0.22
N PHE A 77 -0.28 10.40 1.08
CA PHE A 77 -1.40 10.95 1.85
C PHE A 77 -1.32 12.46 2.08
N ASN A 78 -0.34 13.16 1.46
CA ASN A 78 -0.11 14.60 1.62
C ASN A 78 -0.11 15.04 3.10
N ILE A 79 0.59 14.27 3.95
CA ILE A 79 0.64 14.55 5.38
C ILE A 79 1.45 15.82 5.60
N GLU A 80 0.79 16.87 6.06
CA GLU A 80 1.43 18.12 6.43
C GLU A 80 1.89 18.10 7.89
N LYS A 81 3.02 18.76 8.14
CA LYS A 81 3.58 18.93 9.48
C LYS A 81 3.75 20.41 9.74
N VAL A 82 3.20 20.86 10.85
CA VAL A 82 3.41 22.22 11.38
C VAL A 82 4.15 22.09 12.69
N ASP A 83 5.32 22.67 12.79
CA ASP A 83 6.22 22.58 13.97
C ASP A 83 6.51 21.14 14.45
N GLY A 84 6.46 20.17 13.52
CA GLY A 84 6.68 18.75 13.81
C GLY A 84 5.42 17.94 14.11
N ASP A 85 4.29 18.59 14.32
CA ASP A 85 3.00 17.93 14.55
C ASP A 85 2.24 17.70 13.26
N VAL A 86 1.52 16.58 13.18
CA VAL A 86 0.75 16.19 12.00
C VAL A 86 -0.59 16.94 11.98
N VAL A 87 -0.88 17.63 10.88
CA VAL A 87 -2.16 18.30 10.65
C VAL A 87 -3.12 17.34 9.95
N GLU A 88 -4.28 17.08 10.58
CA GLU A 88 -5.27 16.07 10.11
C GLU A 88 -6.35 16.61 9.15
N ASP A 89 -6.38 17.93 8.90
CA ASP A 89 -7.57 18.63 8.38
C ASP A 89 -7.63 18.71 6.83
N ARG A 90 -7.18 17.66 6.11
CA ARG A 90 -7.36 17.61 4.64
C ARG A 90 -8.29 16.50 4.19
N GLU A 91 -9.21 16.88 3.32
CA GLU A 91 -10.03 15.95 2.57
C GLU A 91 -9.12 15.15 1.60
N ILE A 92 -9.14 13.82 1.74
CA ILE A 92 -8.39 12.88 0.89
C ILE A 92 -8.94 12.86 -0.54
N GLU A 93 -10.10 13.51 -0.78
CA GLU A 93 -10.90 13.41 -2.00
C GLU A 93 -10.20 13.92 -3.26
N ASP A 94 -9.27 14.88 -3.16
CA ASP A 94 -8.56 15.46 -4.32
C ASP A 94 -7.24 14.74 -4.69
N ASN A 95 -6.95 13.60 -4.08
CA ASN A 95 -5.71 12.90 -4.35
C ASN A 95 -5.87 11.91 -5.53
N HIS A 96 -5.32 12.30 -6.69
CA HIS A 96 -5.33 11.52 -7.93
C HIS A 96 -4.73 10.10 -7.83
N PHE A 97 -4.01 9.81 -6.76
CA PHE A 97 -3.45 8.47 -6.50
C PHE A 97 -4.56 7.44 -6.20
N PHE A 98 -5.69 7.87 -5.63
CA PHE A 98 -6.76 6.99 -5.18
C PHE A 98 -7.92 6.93 -6.18
N ASN A 99 -8.33 5.70 -6.53
CA ASN A 99 -9.55 5.42 -7.27
C ASN A 99 -10.49 4.62 -6.36
N ILE A 100 -11.59 5.23 -5.92
CA ILE A 100 -12.51 4.62 -4.97
C ILE A 100 -13.36 3.56 -5.66
N VAL A 101 -13.25 2.32 -5.20
CA VAL A 101 -14.03 1.18 -5.68
C VAL A 101 -15.33 1.08 -4.90
N LYS A 102 -16.47 1.12 -5.62
CA LYS A 102 -17.81 1.02 -5.06
C LYS A 102 -18.63 -0.15 -5.63
N ASP A 103 -18.09 -0.85 -6.62
CA ASP A 103 -18.75 -1.92 -7.37
C ASP A 103 -18.27 -3.33 -7.02
N ASN A 104 -17.50 -3.46 -5.92
CA ASN A 104 -16.98 -4.73 -5.44
C ASN A 104 -18.02 -5.54 -4.64
N SER A 105 -18.98 -4.88 -4.04
CA SER A 105 -20.06 -5.48 -3.24
C SER A 105 -21.40 -4.81 -3.52
N LEU A 106 -22.50 -5.49 -3.21
CA LEU A 106 -23.86 -4.97 -3.44
C LEU A 106 -24.11 -3.72 -2.56
N TYR A 107 -23.56 -3.73 -1.34
CA TYR A 107 -23.63 -2.62 -0.38
C TYR A 107 -22.20 -2.23 0.00
N HIS A 108 -21.61 -1.31 -0.76
CA HIS A 108 -20.17 -0.95 -0.61
C HIS A 108 -19.84 -0.30 0.74
N ASP A 109 -20.80 0.33 1.41
CA ASP A 109 -20.65 0.97 2.72
C ASP A 109 -20.87 0.00 3.90
N ASP A 110 -21.36 -1.21 3.64
CA ASP A 110 -21.59 -2.22 4.67
C ASP A 110 -20.36 -3.12 4.85
N PRO A 111 -19.63 -3.02 5.97
CA PRO A 111 -18.46 -3.86 6.25
C PRO A 111 -18.83 -5.33 6.47
N ASP A 112 -20.10 -5.65 6.69
CA ASP A 112 -20.62 -6.99 6.89
C ASP A 112 -21.28 -7.57 5.63
N CYS A 113 -21.31 -6.83 4.52
CA CYS A 113 -21.84 -7.30 3.24
C CYS A 113 -21.15 -8.60 2.79
N ALA A 114 -21.96 -9.58 2.38
CA ALA A 114 -21.51 -10.88 1.87
C ALA A 114 -21.84 -11.09 0.39
N GLU A 115 -22.51 -10.14 -0.26
CA GLU A 115 -22.99 -10.22 -1.63
C GLU A 115 -22.24 -9.29 -2.57
N GLY A 116 -22.01 -9.73 -3.81
CA GLY A 116 -21.31 -8.98 -4.85
C GLY A 116 -20.08 -9.71 -5.39
N TRP A 117 -19.29 -9.03 -6.21
CA TRP A 117 -18.11 -9.62 -6.85
C TRP A 117 -17.03 -9.98 -5.84
N MET A 118 -16.68 -9.06 -4.93
CA MET A 118 -15.71 -9.31 -3.88
C MET A 118 -16.13 -8.57 -2.59
N PRO A 119 -17.16 -9.07 -1.89
CA PRO A 119 -17.67 -8.40 -0.71
C PRO A 119 -16.67 -8.52 0.46
N PRO A 120 -16.73 -7.59 1.44
CA PRO A 120 -15.87 -7.62 2.61
C PRO A 120 -15.88 -8.94 3.36
N ARG A 121 -17.05 -9.58 3.44
CA ARG A 121 -17.23 -10.89 4.10
C ARG A 121 -17.45 -12.02 3.11
N HIS A 122 -16.42 -12.36 2.38
CA HIS A 122 -16.41 -13.58 1.58
C HIS A 122 -15.63 -14.71 2.26
N ASN A 123 -15.93 -15.94 1.89
CA ASN A 123 -15.26 -17.16 2.39
C ASN A 123 -14.54 -17.88 1.23
N ARG A 124 -13.91 -19.02 1.54
CA ARG A 124 -13.15 -19.82 0.55
C ARG A 124 -14.00 -20.39 -0.60
N TYR A 125 -15.30 -20.48 -0.44
CA TYR A 125 -16.23 -21.01 -1.45
C TYR A 125 -16.92 -19.90 -2.24
N HIS A 126 -16.55 -18.64 -1.99
CA HIS A 126 -17.10 -17.52 -2.71
C HIS A 126 -16.76 -17.59 -4.20
N ILE A 127 -17.78 -17.41 -5.04
CA ILE A 127 -17.65 -17.33 -6.49
C ILE A 127 -17.85 -15.86 -6.88
N PRO A 128 -16.79 -15.14 -7.27
CA PRO A 128 -16.92 -13.77 -7.72
C PRO A 128 -17.85 -13.64 -8.93
N LYS A 129 -18.94 -12.89 -8.80
CA LYS A 129 -19.87 -12.59 -9.88
C LYS A 129 -20.21 -11.10 -9.86
N TYR A 130 -20.19 -10.48 -11.03
CA TYR A 130 -20.66 -9.13 -11.19
C TYR A 130 -22.05 -9.16 -11.89
N GLU A 131 -23.08 -8.76 -11.17
CA GLU A 131 -24.48 -8.99 -11.58
C GLU A 131 -25.00 -8.04 -12.67
N TYR A 132 -24.38 -6.86 -12.80
CA TYR A 132 -24.84 -5.80 -13.73
C TYR A 132 -24.16 -5.85 -15.11
N GLN A 133 -23.60 -6.99 -15.47
CA GLN A 133 -22.94 -7.17 -16.77
C GLN A 133 -23.95 -7.44 -17.89
N LYS A 134 -23.61 -7.03 -19.10
CA LYS A 134 -24.28 -7.54 -20.31
C LYS A 134 -23.91 -9.00 -20.53
N GLU A 135 -24.79 -9.78 -21.18
CA GLU A 135 -24.58 -11.23 -21.40
C GLU A 135 -23.22 -11.56 -22.04
N ASP A 136 -22.72 -10.68 -22.92
CA ASP A 136 -21.47 -10.85 -23.66
C ASP A 136 -20.22 -10.31 -22.92
N GLU A 137 -20.35 -9.81 -21.69
CA GLU A 137 -19.24 -9.23 -20.96
C GLU A 137 -18.67 -10.19 -19.92
N VAL A 138 -17.33 -10.15 -19.76
CA VAL A 138 -16.65 -10.90 -18.72
C VAL A 138 -17.11 -10.42 -17.33
N PRO A 139 -17.38 -11.34 -16.37
CA PRO A 139 -18.02 -11.03 -15.08
C PRO A 139 -17.06 -10.39 -14.06
N ILE A 140 -16.41 -9.28 -14.44
CA ILE A 140 -15.59 -8.45 -13.55
C ILE A 140 -16.16 -7.03 -13.46
N PRO A 141 -16.00 -6.35 -12.31
CA PRO A 141 -16.55 -5.01 -12.12
C PRO A 141 -15.88 -3.97 -13.02
N PRO A 142 -16.60 -2.90 -13.38
CA PRO A 142 -16.06 -1.79 -14.16
C PRO A 142 -14.77 -1.20 -13.59
N SER A 143 -14.66 -1.06 -12.27
CA SER A 143 -13.46 -0.57 -11.60
C SER A 143 -12.22 -1.46 -11.84
N LEU A 144 -12.38 -2.78 -11.90
CA LEU A 144 -11.27 -3.68 -12.22
C LEU A 144 -10.90 -3.62 -13.70
N ARG A 145 -11.89 -3.48 -14.60
CA ARG A 145 -11.65 -3.23 -16.04
C ARG A 145 -10.84 -1.95 -16.23
N GLU A 146 -11.26 -0.86 -15.57
CA GLU A 146 -10.55 0.42 -15.60
C GLU A 146 -9.13 0.29 -15.06
N ALA A 147 -8.92 -0.44 -13.96
CA ALA A 147 -7.60 -0.67 -13.39
C ALA A 147 -6.66 -1.43 -14.34
N ILE A 148 -7.16 -2.47 -15.02
CA ILE A 148 -6.37 -3.23 -16.03
C ILE A 148 -6.04 -2.33 -17.22
N MET A 149 -6.99 -1.57 -17.72
CA MET A 149 -6.76 -0.62 -18.83
C MET A 149 -5.80 0.49 -18.41
N SER A 150 -5.87 0.99 -17.19
CA SER A 150 -4.91 1.94 -16.62
C SER A 150 -3.51 1.35 -16.55
N PHE A 151 -3.35 0.08 -16.19
CA PHE A 151 -2.06 -0.60 -16.19
C PHE A 151 -1.44 -0.67 -17.60
N ILE A 152 -2.25 -0.97 -18.61
CA ILE A 152 -1.83 -0.99 -20.02
C ILE A 152 -1.37 0.41 -20.45
N LEU A 153 -2.15 1.46 -20.13
CA LEU A 153 -1.83 2.85 -20.44
C LEU A 153 -0.53 3.33 -19.76
N THR A 154 -0.37 3.05 -18.47
CA THR A 154 0.84 3.43 -17.73
C THR A 154 2.07 2.70 -18.25
N SER A 155 1.92 1.45 -18.67
CA SER A 155 3.00 0.67 -19.29
C SER A 155 3.42 1.26 -20.63
N ALA A 156 2.47 1.67 -21.48
CA ALA A 156 2.75 2.34 -22.75
C ALA A 156 3.41 3.72 -22.53
N CYS A 157 2.93 4.49 -21.56
CA CYS A 157 3.53 5.78 -21.21
C CYS A 157 4.99 5.64 -20.74
N ARG A 158 5.29 4.64 -19.90
CA ARG A 158 6.66 4.35 -19.45
C ARG A 158 7.56 3.93 -20.61
N ASN A 159 7.08 3.14 -21.56
CA ASN A 159 7.83 2.80 -22.76
C ASN A 159 8.11 4.04 -23.61
N TYR A 160 7.14 4.94 -23.75
CA TYR A 160 7.33 6.23 -24.44
C TYR A 160 8.38 7.13 -23.76
N ARG A 161 8.45 7.10 -22.42
CA ARG A 161 9.47 7.81 -21.62
C ARG A 161 10.88 7.18 -21.72
N GLY A 162 11.03 6.03 -22.39
CA GLY A 162 12.31 5.35 -22.56
C GLY A 162 12.58 4.21 -21.56
N TYR A 163 11.66 3.93 -20.64
CA TYR A 163 11.79 2.83 -19.66
C TYR A 163 11.33 1.50 -20.26
N VAL A 164 11.84 1.13 -21.43
CA VAL A 164 11.40 -0.06 -22.19
C VAL A 164 11.81 -1.34 -21.50
N GLU A 165 13.04 -1.41 -20.99
CA GLU A 165 13.62 -2.62 -20.38
C GLU A 165 13.16 -2.83 -18.93
N ASP A 166 12.59 -1.80 -18.28
CA ASP A 166 12.11 -1.92 -16.90
C ASP A 166 10.92 -2.87 -16.80
N GLY A 167 10.87 -3.66 -15.71
CA GLY A 167 9.69 -4.42 -15.33
C GLY A 167 8.47 -3.51 -15.10
N LYS A 168 7.30 -4.01 -15.48
CA LYS A 168 6.01 -3.30 -15.31
C LYS A 168 4.99 -4.26 -14.71
N SER A 169 4.49 -3.91 -13.54
CA SER A 169 3.62 -4.79 -12.78
C SER A 169 2.33 -4.11 -12.36
N MET A 170 1.26 -4.90 -12.37
CA MET A 170 -0.01 -4.61 -11.71
C MET A 170 -0.27 -5.65 -10.63
N LEU A 171 -0.79 -5.21 -9.49
CA LEU A 171 -1.16 -6.07 -8.38
C LEU A 171 -2.68 -6.15 -8.23
N ILE A 172 -3.23 -7.36 -8.16
CA ILE A 172 -4.62 -7.63 -7.78
C ILE A 172 -4.61 -8.43 -6.47
N HIS A 173 -4.98 -7.78 -5.38
CA HIS A 173 -5.00 -8.38 -4.04
C HIS A 173 -6.38 -8.23 -3.42
N VAL A 174 -7.27 -9.14 -3.73
CA VAL A 174 -8.70 -9.06 -3.36
C VAL A 174 -9.14 -10.13 -2.37
N SER A 175 -8.42 -11.25 -2.30
CA SER A 175 -8.77 -12.38 -1.41
C SER A 175 -7.53 -13.08 -0.87
N LYS A 176 -7.64 -13.62 0.36
CA LYS A 176 -6.64 -14.54 0.93
C LYS A 176 -6.84 -15.99 0.50
N PHE A 177 -8.01 -16.33 -0.04
CA PHE A 177 -8.38 -17.69 -0.38
C PHE A 177 -7.91 -18.04 -1.79
N GLN A 178 -7.11 -19.11 -1.89
CA GLN A 178 -6.49 -19.54 -3.15
C GLN A 178 -7.51 -19.91 -4.22
N ASP A 179 -8.60 -20.58 -3.82
CA ASP A 179 -9.67 -20.97 -4.74
C ASP A 179 -10.33 -19.74 -5.39
N VAL A 180 -10.57 -18.68 -4.60
CA VAL A 180 -11.10 -17.39 -5.09
C VAL A 180 -10.09 -16.70 -6.00
N GLN A 181 -8.79 -16.69 -5.65
CA GLN A 181 -7.73 -16.11 -6.49
C GLN A 181 -7.68 -16.78 -7.87
N HIS A 182 -7.89 -18.09 -7.94
CA HIS A 182 -7.88 -18.82 -9.20
C HIS A 182 -9.08 -18.46 -10.09
N ILE A 183 -10.26 -18.24 -9.50
CA ILE A 183 -11.43 -17.76 -10.26
C ILE A 183 -11.17 -16.35 -10.79
N VAL A 184 -10.63 -15.45 -9.96
CA VAL A 184 -10.26 -14.09 -10.38
C VAL A 184 -9.21 -14.13 -11.51
N PHE A 185 -8.22 -15.01 -11.41
CA PHE A 185 -7.24 -15.20 -12.48
C PHE A 185 -7.92 -15.55 -13.81
N LYS A 186 -8.84 -16.51 -13.80
CA LYS A 186 -9.57 -16.88 -15.01
C LYS A 186 -10.36 -15.69 -15.58
N GLN A 187 -11.09 -14.97 -14.74
CA GLN A 187 -11.87 -13.79 -15.16
C GLN A 187 -10.97 -12.68 -15.74
N VAL A 188 -9.82 -12.42 -15.13
CA VAL A 188 -8.85 -11.43 -15.64
C VAL A 188 -8.25 -11.90 -16.97
N SER A 189 -7.91 -13.18 -17.09
CA SER A 189 -7.41 -13.76 -18.37
C SER A 189 -8.46 -13.64 -19.48
N ASP A 190 -9.70 -14.02 -19.21
CA ASP A 190 -10.79 -13.93 -20.17
C ASP A 190 -11.02 -12.46 -20.64
N PHE A 191 -10.91 -11.50 -19.72
CA PHE A 191 -11.02 -10.07 -20.04
C PHE A 191 -9.86 -9.57 -20.90
N THR A 192 -8.62 -9.90 -20.56
CA THR A 192 -7.45 -9.48 -21.34
C THR A 192 -7.40 -10.16 -22.71
N ASP A 193 -7.83 -11.43 -22.82
CA ASP A 193 -7.98 -12.12 -24.09
C ASP A 193 -9.05 -11.46 -24.98
N THR A 194 -10.16 -11.01 -24.38
CA THR A 194 -11.17 -10.23 -25.09
C THR A 194 -10.62 -8.91 -25.60
N LEU A 195 -9.86 -8.17 -24.79
CA LEU A 195 -9.19 -6.94 -25.22
C LEU A 195 -8.24 -7.22 -26.40
N ARG A 196 -7.42 -8.28 -26.29
CA ARG A 196 -6.48 -8.69 -27.34
C ARG A 196 -7.21 -9.00 -28.64
N ALA A 197 -8.28 -9.79 -28.59
CA ALA A 197 -9.07 -10.16 -29.76
C ALA A 197 -9.67 -8.91 -30.46
N ARG A 198 -10.25 -7.99 -29.70
CA ARG A 198 -10.80 -6.73 -30.22
C ARG A 198 -9.72 -5.87 -30.88
N MET A 199 -8.56 -5.73 -30.26
CA MET A 199 -7.45 -4.95 -30.83
C MET A 199 -6.78 -5.61 -32.05
N GLN A 200 -6.83 -6.93 -32.18
CA GLN A 200 -6.30 -7.66 -33.35
C GLN A 200 -7.25 -7.64 -34.55
N ALA A 201 -8.55 -7.64 -34.31
CA ALA A 201 -9.57 -7.71 -35.35
C ALA A 201 -9.58 -6.47 -36.30
N GLY A 202 -8.80 -5.45 -36.05
CA GLY A 202 -8.71 -4.25 -36.89
C GLY A 202 -9.92 -3.31 -36.81
N HIS A 203 -10.95 -3.68 -36.05
CA HIS A 203 -12.15 -2.87 -35.82
C HIS A 203 -11.98 -1.86 -34.69
N TYR A 204 -10.77 -1.76 -34.12
CA TYR A 204 -10.50 -0.90 -32.96
C TYR A 204 -10.75 0.60 -33.22
N LEU A 205 -10.74 1.06 -34.46
CA LEU A 205 -11.06 2.44 -34.82
C LEU A 205 -12.55 2.79 -34.72
N HIS A 206 -13.42 1.77 -34.65
CA HIS A 206 -14.85 1.90 -34.51
C HIS A 206 -15.42 1.19 -33.28
N ASP A 207 -14.55 0.59 -32.44
CA ASP A 207 -14.95 -0.10 -31.23
C ASP A 207 -14.85 0.87 -30.02
N ASP A 208 -15.83 0.81 -29.14
CA ASP A 208 -15.82 1.48 -27.83
C ASP A 208 -14.56 1.23 -26.98
N THR A 209 -13.81 0.17 -27.30
CA THR A 209 -12.60 -0.20 -26.56
C THR A 209 -11.52 0.90 -26.61
N ILE A 210 -11.23 1.43 -27.80
CA ILE A 210 -10.22 2.51 -27.96
C ILE A 210 -10.70 3.79 -27.32
N SER A 211 -11.98 4.13 -27.51
CA SER A 211 -12.59 5.31 -26.87
C SER A 211 -12.54 5.22 -25.35
N LYS A 212 -12.73 4.04 -24.76
CA LYS A 212 -12.59 3.83 -23.31
C LYS A 212 -11.14 3.99 -22.83
N PHE A 213 -10.15 3.50 -23.57
CA PHE A 213 -8.75 3.75 -23.25
C PHE A 213 -8.41 5.25 -23.28
N GLU A 214 -8.90 5.96 -24.30
CA GLU A 214 -8.70 7.40 -24.43
C GLU A 214 -9.36 8.18 -23.28
N GLU A 215 -10.62 7.84 -22.93
CA GLU A 215 -11.33 8.42 -21.79
C GLU A 215 -10.53 8.23 -20.48
N ILE A 216 -10.10 7.00 -20.20
CA ILE A 216 -9.31 6.68 -19.00
C ILE A 216 -7.98 7.44 -19.00
N TRP A 217 -7.30 7.52 -20.17
CA TRP A 217 -6.05 8.26 -20.29
C TRP A 217 -6.24 9.73 -19.93
N HIS A 218 -7.22 10.39 -20.50
CA HIS A 218 -7.49 11.79 -20.24
C HIS A 218 -7.95 12.05 -18.81
N LYS A 219 -8.87 11.23 -18.30
CA LYS A 219 -9.46 11.40 -16.96
C LYS A 219 -8.45 11.14 -15.83
N ASN A 220 -7.67 10.04 -15.93
CA ASN A 220 -6.86 9.59 -14.80
C ASN A 220 -5.40 10.05 -14.87
N PHE A 221 -4.89 10.43 -16.04
CA PHE A 221 -3.46 10.71 -16.23
C PHE A 221 -3.21 12.06 -16.90
N TYR A 222 -3.70 12.28 -18.11
CA TYR A 222 -3.35 13.46 -18.92
C TYR A 222 -3.83 14.78 -18.31
N ILE A 223 -4.92 14.78 -17.58
CA ILE A 223 -5.44 15.95 -16.84
C ILE A 223 -4.43 16.49 -15.82
N HIS A 224 -3.52 15.63 -15.35
CA HIS A 224 -2.50 15.97 -14.35
C HIS A 224 -1.12 16.27 -14.97
N LYS A 225 -1.01 16.41 -16.30
CA LYS A 225 0.25 16.63 -17.03
C LYS A 225 1.07 17.79 -16.50
N ASP A 226 0.42 18.87 -16.05
CA ASP A 226 1.07 20.07 -15.55
C ASP A 226 1.56 19.94 -14.09
N LYS A 227 1.26 18.81 -13.43
CA LYS A 227 1.69 18.49 -12.06
C LYS A 227 2.92 17.57 -12.02
N THR A 228 3.44 17.15 -13.17
CA THR A 228 4.61 16.28 -13.29
C THR A 228 5.70 16.94 -14.12
N GLU A 229 6.95 16.68 -13.76
CA GLU A 229 8.13 17.07 -14.57
C GLU A 229 8.40 16.05 -15.69
N GLU A 230 7.76 14.89 -15.63
CA GLU A 230 7.95 13.81 -16.58
C GLU A 230 7.19 14.07 -17.88
N LYS A 231 7.77 13.62 -18.99
CA LYS A 231 7.16 13.77 -20.32
C LYS A 231 5.85 13.00 -20.41
N MET A 232 4.75 13.71 -20.67
CA MET A 232 3.43 13.11 -20.85
C MET A 232 3.11 12.97 -22.34
N PRO A 233 2.94 11.73 -22.87
CA PRO A 233 2.59 11.52 -24.28
C PRO A 233 1.19 12.02 -24.60
N THR A 234 1.00 12.47 -25.84
CA THR A 234 -0.34 12.66 -26.39
C THR A 234 -1.02 11.30 -26.61
N TRP A 235 -2.33 11.29 -26.80
CA TRP A 235 -3.04 10.06 -27.15
C TRP A 235 -2.48 9.38 -28.40
N GLN A 236 -2.16 10.16 -29.44
CA GLN A 236 -1.60 9.66 -30.69
C GLN A 236 -0.21 9.04 -30.47
N ASP A 237 0.63 9.64 -29.62
CA ASP A 237 1.94 9.07 -29.28
C ASP A 237 1.82 7.65 -28.68
N LEU A 238 0.79 7.40 -27.84
CA LEU A 238 0.54 6.07 -27.25
C LEU A 238 0.10 5.04 -28.29
N LEU A 239 -0.58 5.47 -29.34
CA LEU A 239 -1.04 4.58 -30.42
C LEU A 239 0.09 4.24 -31.42
N ASP A 240 0.92 5.22 -31.76
CA ASP A 240 1.92 5.13 -32.83
C ASP A 240 3.28 4.61 -32.36
N HIS A 241 3.52 4.56 -31.05
CA HIS A 241 4.80 4.11 -30.53
C HIS A 241 5.08 2.63 -30.87
N LYS A 242 6.35 2.26 -31.09
CA LYS A 242 6.76 0.86 -31.34
C LYS A 242 6.20 -0.11 -30.29
N TYR A 243 6.23 0.28 -29.02
CA TYR A 243 5.67 -0.45 -27.89
C TYR A 243 4.31 0.16 -27.50
N SER A 244 3.38 0.22 -28.45
CA SER A 244 2.05 0.81 -28.34
C SER A 244 1.10 0.01 -27.43
N LEU A 245 -0.11 0.53 -27.22
CA LEU A 245 -1.17 -0.16 -26.48
C LEU A 245 -1.39 -1.59 -27.00
N LYS A 246 -1.40 -1.79 -28.34
CA LYS A 246 -1.57 -3.11 -28.93
C LYS A 246 -0.47 -4.09 -28.55
N PHE A 247 0.78 -3.63 -28.51
CA PHE A 247 1.92 -4.42 -28.05
C PHE A 247 1.73 -4.81 -26.57
N ILE A 248 1.42 -3.84 -25.71
CA ILE A 248 1.28 -4.06 -24.28
C ILE A 248 0.16 -5.05 -23.97
N VAL A 249 -0.99 -4.93 -24.63
CA VAL A 249 -2.11 -5.89 -24.44
C VAL A 249 -1.67 -7.31 -24.75
N ASN A 250 -0.91 -7.53 -25.83
CA ASN A 250 -0.40 -8.85 -26.16
C ASN A 250 0.53 -9.40 -25.09
N GLU A 251 1.42 -8.58 -24.55
CA GLU A 251 2.38 -9.02 -23.53
C GLU A 251 1.69 -9.27 -22.17
N VAL A 252 0.75 -8.41 -21.76
CA VAL A 252 -0.03 -8.60 -20.54
C VAL A 252 -0.85 -9.89 -20.56
N CYS A 253 -1.51 -10.22 -21.68
CA CYS A 253 -2.28 -11.47 -21.83
C CYS A 253 -1.44 -12.74 -21.62
N ARG A 254 -0.15 -12.69 -21.96
CA ARG A 254 0.77 -13.83 -21.82
C ARG A 254 1.33 -13.96 -20.41
N ASN A 255 1.30 -12.90 -19.63
CA ASN A 255 2.04 -12.78 -18.38
C ASN A 255 1.13 -12.45 -17.19
N ILE A 256 -0.02 -13.13 -17.07
CA ILE A 256 -0.86 -13.09 -15.87
C ILE A 256 -0.40 -14.23 -14.96
N LYS A 257 -0.11 -13.92 -13.70
CA LYS A 257 0.46 -14.87 -12.75
C LYS A 257 -0.30 -14.92 -11.45
N VAL A 258 -0.42 -16.10 -10.84
CA VAL A 258 -0.97 -16.28 -9.50
C VAL A 258 0.16 -16.59 -8.53
N LEU A 259 0.42 -15.69 -7.61
CA LEU A 259 1.45 -15.89 -6.58
C LEU A 259 0.81 -16.23 -5.23
N ASN A 260 0.80 -17.50 -4.90
CA ASN A 260 0.30 -18.01 -3.62
C ASN A 260 1.20 -19.13 -3.07
N GLY A 261 0.82 -19.72 -1.93
CA GLY A 261 1.64 -20.76 -1.27
C GLY A 261 1.78 -22.06 -2.05
N LYS A 262 0.98 -22.27 -3.10
CA LYS A 262 0.96 -23.50 -3.91
C LYS A 262 1.36 -23.27 -5.36
N SER A 263 1.48 -22.01 -5.81
CA SER A 263 1.87 -21.74 -7.19
C SER A 263 3.37 -21.92 -7.37
N ASP A 264 3.75 -22.48 -8.51
CA ASP A 264 5.13 -22.58 -9.00
C ASP A 264 5.52 -21.33 -9.80
N ASP A 265 4.62 -20.38 -9.97
CA ASP A 265 4.87 -19.13 -10.68
C ASP A 265 5.99 -18.32 -10.00
N THR A 266 6.95 -17.91 -10.79
CA THR A 266 8.07 -17.05 -10.39
C THR A 266 8.07 -15.77 -11.21
N LEU A 267 8.65 -14.72 -10.64
CA LEU A 267 8.90 -13.45 -11.33
C LEU A 267 10.42 -13.35 -11.53
N ASP A 268 10.85 -13.45 -12.75
CA ASP A 268 12.25 -13.32 -13.14
C ASP A 268 12.37 -12.21 -14.19
N TYR A 269 12.50 -10.99 -13.70
CA TYR A 269 12.53 -9.79 -14.53
C TYR A 269 13.83 -9.71 -15.34
N ASP A 270 14.96 -10.05 -14.73
CA ASP A 270 16.28 -9.94 -15.34
C ASP A 270 16.44 -10.91 -16.54
N ASN A 271 16.09 -12.18 -16.36
CA ASN A 271 16.14 -13.13 -17.45
C ASN A 271 15.16 -12.79 -18.56
N PHE A 272 13.97 -12.28 -18.22
CA PHE A 272 12.98 -11.87 -19.21
C PHE A 272 13.53 -10.77 -20.15
N VAL A 273 14.17 -9.74 -19.58
CA VAL A 273 14.78 -8.65 -20.36
C VAL A 273 15.89 -9.18 -21.26
N ASN A 274 16.75 -10.06 -20.74
CA ASN A 274 17.85 -10.66 -21.50
C ASN A 274 17.38 -11.47 -22.72
N GLU A 275 16.17 -12.03 -22.64
CA GLU A 275 15.59 -12.83 -23.72
C GLU A 275 14.77 -12.01 -24.74
N ASN A 276 14.25 -10.83 -24.35
CA ASN A 276 13.21 -10.14 -25.11
C ASN A 276 13.51 -8.69 -25.52
N ASP A 277 14.61 -8.09 -25.11
CA ASP A 277 14.95 -6.66 -25.34
C ASP A 277 13.90 -5.67 -24.81
N PHE A 278 13.01 -6.11 -23.91
CA PHE A 278 12.02 -5.27 -23.22
C PHE A 278 11.64 -5.90 -21.88
N GLY A 279 11.16 -5.08 -20.93
CA GLY A 279 10.80 -5.51 -19.58
C GLY A 279 9.51 -6.33 -19.51
N LEU A 280 9.41 -7.19 -18.51
CA LEU A 280 8.23 -8.00 -18.25
C LEU A 280 7.02 -7.14 -17.92
N HIS A 281 5.91 -7.30 -18.65
CA HIS A 281 4.62 -6.67 -18.38
C HIS A 281 3.69 -7.71 -17.78
N THR A 282 3.40 -7.62 -16.47
CA THR A 282 2.70 -8.70 -15.76
C THR A 282 1.57 -8.19 -14.85
N ILE A 283 0.46 -8.92 -14.84
CA ILE A 283 -0.59 -8.80 -13.83
C ILE A 283 -0.41 -9.92 -12.81
N ILE A 284 -0.30 -9.55 -11.55
CA ILE A 284 -0.04 -10.46 -10.44
C ILE A 284 -1.27 -10.53 -9.55
N ILE A 285 -1.82 -11.74 -9.40
CA ILE A 285 -2.95 -12.02 -8.53
C ILE A 285 -2.45 -12.82 -7.35
N GLY A 286 -2.79 -12.43 -6.13
CA GLY A 286 -2.35 -13.18 -4.97
C GLY A 286 -2.92 -12.71 -3.65
N GLY A 287 -2.42 -13.31 -2.60
CA GLY A 287 -2.85 -13.08 -1.22
C GLY A 287 -1.70 -12.79 -0.27
N ASP A 288 -1.71 -13.40 0.91
CA ASP A 288 -0.75 -13.14 1.98
C ASP A 288 0.71 -13.37 1.60
N LYS A 289 1.01 -14.24 0.63
CA LYS A 289 2.37 -14.45 0.12
C LYS A 289 2.97 -13.17 -0.49
N LEU A 290 2.12 -12.30 -1.04
CA LEU A 290 2.55 -11.04 -1.65
C LEU A 290 3.04 -10.00 -0.63
N SER A 291 2.73 -10.17 0.65
CA SER A 291 3.17 -9.24 1.69
C SER A 291 4.66 -9.35 2.02
N ARG A 292 5.30 -10.49 1.70
CA ARG A 292 6.70 -10.76 2.09
C ARG A 292 7.45 -11.58 1.05
N GLY A 293 8.75 -11.26 0.87
CA GLY A 293 9.70 -12.10 0.14
C GLY A 293 9.49 -12.15 -1.38
N ILE A 294 8.72 -11.22 -1.96
CA ILE A 294 8.53 -11.10 -3.40
C ILE A 294 8.77 -9.66 -3.80
N THR A 295 9.60 -9.46 -4.81
CA THR A 295 9.80 -8.15 -5.44
C THR A 295 8.77 -7.98 -6.56
N LEU A 296 8.10 -6.83 -6.59
CA LEU A 296 7.18 -6.42 -7.65
C LEU A 296 7.79 -5.22 -8.36
N GLU A 297 8.59 -5.47 -9.40
CA GLU A 297 9.26 -4.40 -10.12
C GLU A 297 8.29 -3.55 -10.91
N GLY A 298 8.51 -2.24 -10.88
CA GLY A 298 7.73 -1.28 -11.64
C GLY A 298 6.22 -1.31 -11.38
N LEU A 299 5.81 -1.65 -10.15
CA LEU A 299 4.40 -1.67 -9.75
C LEU A 299 3.80 -0.27 -9.87
N SER A 300 2.91 -0.09 -10.85
CA SER A 300 2.21 1.18 -11.10
C SER A 300 0.75 1.14 -10.65
N ILE A 301 0.04 0.04 -10.89
CA ILE A 301 -1.38 -0.07 -10.55
C ILE A 301 -1.58 -1.17 -9.50
N SER A 302 -2.31 -0.83 -8.46
CA SER A 302 -2.73 -1.77 -7.42
C SER A 302 -4.24 -1.78 -7.28
N TYR A 303 -4.86 -2.96 -7.37
CA TYR A 303 -6.26 -3.18 -7.09
C TYR A 303 -6.37 -3.96 -5.78
N PHE A 304 -6.72 -3.28 -4.69
CA PHE A 304 -6.63 -3.80 -3.35
C PHE A 304 -7.98 -3.72 -2.62
N LEU A 305 -8.63 -4.86 -2.45
CA LEU A 305 -9.92 -4.97 -1.76
C LEU A 305 -9.85 -5.83 -0.49
N ARG A 306 -8.62 -6.15 -0.06
CA ARG A 306 -8.49 -7.00 1.10
C ARG A 306 -9.04 -6.34 2.34
N SER A 307 -10.08 -6.93 2.87
CA SER A 307 -10.74 -6.51 4.10
C SER A 307 -10.49 -7.53 5.22
N ALA A 308 -10.39 -7.03 6.45
CA ALA A 308 -10.43 -7.81 7.67
C ALA A 308 -11.32 -7.05 8.66
N LYS A 309 -12.01 -7.76 9.55
CA LYS A 309 -12.92 -7.11 10.52
C LYS A 309 -12.19 -6.08 11.40
N MET A 310 -10.96 -6.40 11.78
CA MET A 310 -10.06 -5.52 12.53
C MET A 310 -8.62 -5.76 12.02
N PRO A 311 -8.18 -5.06 10.98
CA PRO A 311 -6.84 -5.24 10.46
C PRO A 311 -5.78 -4.68 11.40
N MET A 312 -4.59 -5.27 11.37
CA MET A 312 -3.44 -4.80 12.14
C MET A 312 -2.61 -3.82 11.32
N TYR A 313 -2.08 -2.75 11.95
CA TYR A 313 -1.24 -1.74 11.33
C TYR A 313 -0.06 -2.36 10.59
N ASP A 314 0.73 -3.19 11.26
CA ASP A 314 1.89 -3.86 10.67
C ASP A 314 1.52 -4.77 9.49
N THR A 315 0.37 -5.44 9.55
CA THR A 315 -0.11 -6.29 8.46
C THR A 315 -0.55 -5.48 7.25
N LEU A 316 -1.34 -4.41 7.45
CA LEU A 316 -1.76 -3.52 6.35
C LEU A 316 -0.54 -2.88 5.68
N MET A 317 0.40 -2.36 6.46
CA MET A 317 1.62 -1.75 5.93
C MET A 317 2.45 -2.71 5.09
N GLN A 318 2.55 -3.98 5.49
CA GLN A 318 3.24 -5.01 4.70
C GLN A 318 2.53 -5.37 3.40
N MET A 319 1.19 -5.20 3.35
CA MET A 319 0.39 -5.40 2.15
C MET A 319 0.42 -4.19 1.21
N GLY A 320 0.77 -3.01 1.71
CA GLY A 320 0.89 -1.76 0.96
C GLY A 320 2.08 -1.78 0.00
N ARG A 321 2.03 -2.62 -1.02
CA ARG A 321 3.13 -2.80 -1.99
C ARG A 321 3.32 -1.61 -2.93
N TRP A 322 2.40 -0.66 -2.95
CA TRP A 322 2.48 0.58 -3.72
C TRP A 322 3.44 1.62 -3.13
N PHE A 323 3.85 1.48 -1.87
CA PHE A 323 4.94 2.28 -1.30
C PHE A 323 6.28 1.86 -1.88
N GLY A 324 7.20 2.82 -2.06
CA GLY A 324 8.55 2.52 -2.54
C GLY A 324 9.10 3.52 -3.55
N TYR A 325 10.21 3.18 -4.17
CA TYR A 325 10.83 4.00 -5.20
C TYR A 325 10.05 3.89 -6.51
N ARG A 326 9.69 5.05 -7.10
CA ARG A 326 8.87 5.16 -8.32
C ARG A 326 9.44 6.21 -9.28
N MET A 327 10.77 6.23 -9.43
CA MET A 327 11.45 7.18 -10.31
C MET A 327 10.92 7.09 -11.73
N GLY A 328 10.54 8.24 -12.29
CA GLY A 328 10.07 8.36 -13.66
C GLY A 328 8.63 7.88 -13.93
N PHE A 329 7.89 7.42 -12.87
CA PHE A 329 6.51 6.97 -13.06
C PHE A 329 5.61 7.08 -11.81
N ASP A 330 6.00 7.81 -10.78
CA ASP A 330 5.16 8.00 -9.57
C ASP A 330 3.85 8.75 -9.88
N ASP A 331 3.88 9.66 -10.84
CA ASP A 331 2.70 10.34 -11.38
C ASP A 331 1.70 9.41 -12.07
N LEU A 332 2.15 8.24 -12.51
CA LEU A 332 1.33 7.20 -13.15
C LEU A 332 0.78 6.16 -12.15
N CYS A 333 1.21 6.20 -10.90
CA CYS A 333 0.77 5.22 -9.90
C CYS A 333 -0.68 5.46 -9.46
N ARG A 334 -1.48 4.38 -9.38
CA ARG A 334 -2.87 4.43 -8.90
C ARG A 334 -3.18 3.27 -7.98
N LEU A 335 -3.95 3.56 -6.93
CA LEU A 335 -4.51 2.57 -6.02
C LEU A 335 -6.03 2.55 -6.15
N TYR A 336 -6.55 1.46 -6.67
CA TYR A 336 -7.98 1.15 -6.71
C TYR A 336 -8.35 0.40 -5.43
N THR A 337 -9.13 1.03 -4.56
CA THR A 337 -9.51 0.45 -3.27
C THR A 337 -10.77 1.09 -2.70
N THR A 338 -11.29 0.55 -1.60
CA THR A 338 -12.45 1.11 -0.91
C THR A 338 -12.07 2.30 -0.02
N ASP A 339 -13.02 3.20 0.21
CA ASP A 339 -12.86 4.35 1.09
C ASP A 339 -12.39 3.95 2.51
N ASN A 340 -12.95 2.88 3.06
CA ASN A 340 -12.53 2.35 4.36
C ASN A 340 -11.05 2.00 4.42
N VAL A 341 -10.50 1.40 3.37
CA VAL A 341 -9.08 1.06 3.28
C VAL A 341 -8.22 2.32 3.22
N ILE A 342 -8.63 3.32 2.45
CA ILE A 342 -7.95 4.62 2.38
C ILE A 342 -7.89 5.26 3.77
N ARG A 343 -9.00 5.33 4.49
CA ARG A 343 -9.07 5.88 5.85
C ARG A 343 -8.18 5.11 6.83
N TRP A 344 -8.09 3.78 6.71
CA TRP A 344 -7.20 2.98 7.55
C TRP A 344 -5.73 3.32 7.29
N PHE A 345 -5.33 3.40 6.03
CA PHE A 345 -3.95 3.75 5.68
C PHE A 345 -3.62 5.19 6.07
N PHE A 346 -4.55 6.13 5.90
CA PHE A 346 -4.38 7.51 6.37
C PHE A 346 -4.12 7.55 7.88
N HIS A 347 -4.98 6.90 8.67
CA HIS A 347 -4.81 6.84 10.12
C HIS A 347 -3.46 6.20 10.52
N ILE A 348 -3.06 5.11 9.86
CA ILE A 348 -1.76 4.47 10.10
C ILE A 348 -0.62 5.41 9.71
N SER A 349 -0.79 6.21 8.66
CA SER A 349 0.20 7.19 8.22
C SER A 349 0.42 8.27 9.27
N VAL A 350 -0.66 8.84 9.80
CA VAL A 350 -0.62 9.79 10.92
C VAL A 350 0.07 9.18 12.14
N ALA A 351 -0.38 8.00 12.58
CA ALA A 351 0.22 7.30 13.72
C ALA A 351 1.70 6.97 13.53
N THR A 352 2.12 6.69 12.29
CA THR A 352 3.52 6.42 11.94
C THR A 352 4.36 7.68 12.06
N GLU A 353 3.88 8.82 11.54
CA GLU A 353 4.62 10.07 11.59
C GLU A 353 4.72 10.64 13.02
N GLU A 354 3.67 10.51 13.83
CA GLU A 354 3.73 10.85 15.26
C GLU A 354 4.77 10.01 16.00
N LEU A 355 4.80 8.71 15.72
CA LEU A 355 5.78 7.81 16.33
C LEU A 355 7.21 8.15 15.89
N ARG A 356 7.41 8.49 14.62
CA ARG A 356 8.71 8.93 14.10
C ARG A 356 9.16 10.24 14.76
N ASN A 357 8.26 11.19 14.92
CA ASN A 357 8.54 12.43 15.64
C ASN A 357 8.94 12.14 17.09
N THR A 358 8.22 11.24 17.76
CA THR A 358 8.57 10.77 19.11
C THR A 358 9.99 10.20 19.17
N PHE A 359 10.41 9.40 18.19
CA PHE A 359 11.78 8.87 18.12
C PHE A 359 12.83 9.97 17.93
N ARG A 360 12.54 11.01 17.12
CA ARG A 360 13.45 12.15 16.91
C ARG A 360 13.60 12.98 18.18
N ILE A 361 12.51 13.24 18.91
CA ILE A 361 12.53 13.94 20.20
C ILE A 361 13.35 13.14 21.21
N MET A 362 13.10 11.85 21.35
CA MET A 362 13.87 10.95 22.22
C MET A 362 15.35 11.01 21.91
N ALA A 363 15.72 10.90 20.64
CA ALA A 363 17.11 10.96 20.20
C ALA A 363 17.77 12.32 20.48
N SER A 364 17.04 13.44 20.26
CA SER A 364 17.54 14.79 20.53
C SER A 364 17.80 15.05 22.02
N GLN A 365 17.06 14.40 22.90
CA GLN A 365 17.23 14.46 24.35
C GLN A 365 18.30 13.50 24.88
N GLY A 366 18.88 12.66 24.01
CA GLY A 366 19.83 11.62 24.41
C GLY A 366 19.21 10.51 25.27
N ALA A 367 17.87 10.39 25.27
CA ALA A 367 17.15 9.41 26.06
C ALA A 367 17.11 8.04 25.35
N THR A 368 17.05 6.98 26.12
CA THR A 368 16.88 5.62 25.62
C THR A 368 15.39 5.23 25.57
N PRO A 369 15.02 4.22 24.77
CA PRO A 369 13.64 3.71 24.75
C PRO A 369 13.13 3.18 26.09
N LEU A 370 14.02 2.83 27.01
CA LEU A 370 13.65 2.45 28.38
C LEU A 370 13.23 3.63 29.25
N GLU A 371 13.81 4.80 28.99
CA GLU A 371 13.57 6.03 29.76
C GLU A 371 12.42 6.85 29.18
N PHE A 372 12.10 6.63 27.91
CA PHE A 372 11.09 7.38 27.15
C PHE A 372 9.78 6.58 27.03
N GLY A 373 8.67 7.18 27.49
CA GLY A 373 7.35 6.54 27.40
C GLY A 373 6.79 6.58 25.99
N LEU A 374 7.08 5.56 25.18
CA LEU A 374 6.60 5.47 23.79
C LEU A 374 5.09 5.26 23.73
N LYS A 375 4.41 6.06 22.93
CA LYS A 375 2.95 6.02 22.72
C LYS A 375 2.64 5.79 21.25
N VAL A 376 1.50 5.13 20.96
CA VAL A 376 0.97 4.94 19.62
C VAL A 376 -0.50 5.29 19.60
N ARG A 377 -0.91 6.10 18.65
CA ARG A 377 -2.30 6.45 18.41
C ARG A 377 -3.11 5.19 18.08
N THR A 378 -4.29 5.09 18.67
CA THR A 378 -5.20 3.95 18.47
C THR A 378 -6.42 4.35 17.65
N ASN A 379 -6.98 3.39 16.92
CA ASN A 379 -8.26 3.53 16.22
C ASN A 379 -9.21 2.41 16.65
N PRO A 380 -10.50 2.69 16.90
CA PRO A 380 -11.46 1.66 17.30
C PRO A 380 -11.62 0.51 16.32
N ASN A 381 -11.40 0.77 15.03
CA ASN A 381 -11.57 -0.19 13.94
C ASN A 381 -10.28 -0.93 13.54
N LEU A 382 -9.16 -0.60 14.18
CA LEU A 382 -7.85 -1.16 13.87
C LEU A 382 -7.17 -1.72 15.12
N ILE A 383 -6.30 -2.69 14.92
CA ILE A 383 -5.42 -3.24 15.97
C ILE A 383 -4.00 -2.84 15.63
N ILE A 384 -3.26 -2.24 16.57
CA ILE A 384 -1.87 -1.83 16.33
C ILE A 384 -1.01 -3.04 15.98
N THR A 385 -1.04 -4.08 16.82
CA THR A 385 -0.33 -5.34 16.58
C THR A 385 -1.04 -6.50 17.32
N SER A 386 -0.50 -7.72 17.26
CA SER A 386 -1.14 -8.88 17.86
C SER A 386 -1.38 -8.71 19.37
N LYS A 387 -2.51 -9.26 19.86
CA LYS A 387 -2.87 -9.22 21.30
C LYS A 387 -1.74 -9.71 22.21
N THR A 388 -0.99 -10.72 21.77
CA THR A 388 0.15 -11.26 22.52
C THR A 388 1.26 -10.22 22.74
N LYS A 389 1.55 -9.41 21.73
CA LYS A 389 2.54 -8.34 21.82
C LYS A 389 2.02 -7.16 22.63
N MET A 390 0.72 -6.88 22.58
CA MET A 390 0.08 -5.77 23.31
C MET A 390 -0.27 -6.09 24.77
N ARG A 391 0.09 -7.25 25.29
CA ARG A 391 -0.24 -7.64 26.69
C ARG A 391 0.20 -6.62 27.74
N ASN A 392 1.26 -5.88 27.45
CA ASN A 392 1.85 -4.89 28.37
C ASN A 392 1.49 -3.45 28.01
N ALA A 393 0.77 -3.24 26.90
CA ALA A 393 0.30 -1.92 26.52
C ALA A 393 -0.85 -1.49 27.44
N ARG A 394 -0.80 -0.26 27.92
CA ARG A 394 -1.90 0.39 28.64
C ARG A 394 -2.59 1.35 27.69
N LYS A 395 -3.93 1.37 27.73
CA LYS A 395 -4.70 2.36 27.00
C LYS A 395 -4.79 3.60 27.87
N GLU A 396 -4.22 4.69 27.42
CA GLU A 396 -4.34 6.01 28.02
C GLU A 396 -5.31 6.87 27.18
N GLN A 397 -6.16 7.62 27.85
CA GLN A 397 -7.02 8.59 27.21
C GLN A 397 -6.42 9.97 27.51
N THR A 398 -5.86 10.60 26.47
CA THR A 398 -5.32 11.95 26.57
C THR A 398 -6.42 12.93 26.15
N SER A 399 -6.77 13.85 27.03
CA SER A 399 -7.71 14.94 26.73
C SER A 399 -6.89 16.22 26.55
N PHE A 400 -7.03 16.86 25.42
CA PHE A 400 -6.40 18.18 25.14
C PHE A 400 -7.19 19.36 25.73
N SER A 401 -8.31 19.11 26.39
CA SER A 401 -9.20 20.15 26.93
C SER A 401 -8.63 20.95 28.09
N GLN A 402 -7.42 20.66 28.57
CA GLN A 402 -6.73 21.37 29.65
C GLN A 402 -5.30 21.78 29.30
N GLU A 403 -4.85 21.58 28.08
CA GLU A 403 -3.54 22.08 27.65
C GLU A 403 -3.68 23.53 27.16
N VAL A 404 -2.93 24.45 27.78
CA VAL A 404 -2.72 25.78 27.26
C VAL A 404 -1.82 25.68 26.05
N MET A 405 -2.36 25.85 24.84
CA MET A 405 -1.53 25.99 23.63
C MET A 405 -0.90 27.39 23.67
N GLU A 406 0.36 27.44 23.99
CA GLU A 406 1.17 28.64 23.87
C GLU A 406 1.65 28.73 22.40
N ILE A 407 1.03 29.62 21.62
CA ILE A 407 1.46 29.87 20.24
C ILE A 407 2.68 30.79 20.29
N ILE A 408 3.86 30.23 20.13
CA ILE A 408 5.13 30.96 20.14
C ILE A 408 5.39 31.67 18.80
N THR A 409 4.75 31.25 17.72
CA THR A 409 4.94 31.83 16.38
C THR A 409 3.61 32.20 15.73
N PHE A 410 3.50 33.44 15.26
CA PHE A 410 2.33 33.89 14.48
C PHE A 410 2.46 33.37 13.04
N MET A 411 1.44 32.69 12.53
CA MET A 411 1.36 32.36 11.11
C MET A 411 1.32 33.64 10.29
N LYS A 412 2.29 33.78 9.37
CA LYS A 412 2.44 34.95 8.48
C LYS A 412 1.68 34.80 7.16
N ASN A 413 0.55 34.07 7.11
CA ASN A 413 -0.29 34.07 5.93
C ASN A 413 -1.25 35.27 5.94
N GLU A 414 -1.54 35.82 4.77
CA GLU A 414 -2.34 37.04 4.63
C GLU A 414 -3.77 36.88 5.22
N GLU A 415 -4.38 35.71 5.10
CA GLU A 415 -5.72 35.45 5.65
C GLU A 415 -5.76 35.47 7.17
N THR A 416 -4.78 34.88 7.84
CA THR A 416 -4.70 34.87 9.30
C THR A 416 -4.40 36.27 9.86
N VAL A 417 -3.60 37.07 9.15
CA VAL A 417 -3.32 38.46 9.51
C VAL A 417 -4.58 39.33 9.38
N HIS A 418 -5.35 39.18 8.30
CA HIS A 418 -6.65 39.88 8.13
C HIS A 418 -7.68 39.49 9.18
N SER A 419 -7.85 38.18 9.44
CA SER A 419 -8.78 37.69 10.47
C SER A 419 -8.45 38.21 11.88
N ASN A 420 -7.16 38.28 12.23
CA ASN A 420 -6.73 38.83 13.51
C ASN A 420 -6.92 40.34 13.60
N PHE A 421 -6.85 41.08 12.48
CA PHE A 421 -7.12 42.53 12.45
C PHE A 421 -8.60 42.83 12.62
N ASP A 422 -9.50 42.02 12.10
CA ASP A 422 -10.95 42.17 12.20
C ASP A 422 -11.49 41.81 13.60
N THR A 423 -10.77 41.00 14.37
CA THR A 423 -11.15 40.62 15.74
C THR A 423 -10.65 41.62 16.81
N THR A 424 -9.75 42.53 16.45
CA THR A 424 -9.16 43.52 17.38
C THR A 424 -9.76 44.92 17.23
N ASN A 425 -10.66 45.17 16.30
CA ASN A 425 -11.48 46.37 16.14
C ASN A 425 -12.96 46.07 16.45
#